data_f0933f6e159968cbb846368895098c4e
#
_entry.id   f0933f6e159968cbb846368895098c4e
#
_cell.length_a   1.000
_cell.length_b   1.000
_cell.length_c   1.000
_cell.angle_alpha   90.00
_cell.angle_beta   90.00
_cell.angle_gamma   90.00
#
_symmetry.space_group_name_H-M   'P 1'
#
loop_
_entity.id
_entity.type
_entity.pdbx_description
1 polymer ?
#
loop_
_entity_poly.entity_id
_entity_poly.type
_entity_poly.pdbx_seq_one_letter_code
_entity_poly.pdbx_strand_id
1 'polypeptide(L)'
;MARPRPLRPADAMFVYSETREAPQHVGTLLRFGPLPDAAPGHLRDVLRAAAQTAEVVPPWNRRLATPWFQHNPVHAWVTDDAVDVDYHVRRTAVAAPGDERELGVLIGRLHASPLDLTKPPWELHLVEGLEDGGFAMFLKVHHALVDGYTLTRTGPTSRCPTTWT
;
A
#
# COMPACT_ATOMS: atom_id res chain seq x y z
N MET A 1 -18.29 6.28 -16.50
CA MET A 1 -16.90 6.75 -16.30
C MET A 1 -16.92 8.03 -15.47
N ALA A 2 -16.33 8.03 -14.29
CA ALA A 2 -16.20 9.22 -13.44
C ALA A 2 -15.31 10.27 -14.15
N ARG A 3 -15.65 11.57 -14.00
CA ARG A 3 -14.84 12.64 -14.60
C ARG A 3 -13.44 12.68 -13.99
N PRO A 4 -12.38 12.84 -14.81
CA PRO A 4 -11.03 13.06 -14.31
C PRO A 4 -10.99 14.24 -13.34
N ARG A 5 -10.33 14.06 -12.20
CA ARG A 5 -10.17 15.12 -11.20
C ARG A 5 -8.74 15.65 -11.26
N PRO A 6 -8.51 16.93 -11.58
CA PRO A 6 -7.18 17.50 -11.60
C PRO A 6 -6.44 17.27 -10.29
N LEU A 7 -5.13 17.03 -10.35
CA LEU A 7 -4.28 17.03 -9.17
C LEU A 7 -4.23 18.45 -8.58
N ARG A 8 -4.24 18.51 -7.26
CA ARG A 8 -3.91 19.79 -6.59
C ARG A 8 -2.44 20.11 -6.87
N PRO A 9 -2.06 21.40 -6.98
CA PRO A 9 -0.68 21.78 -7.28
C PRO A 9 0.35 21.15 -6.34
N ALA A 10 0.04 21.07 -5.05
CA ALA A 10 0.90 20.44 -4.05
C ALA A 10 1.11 18.93 -4.30
N ASP A 11 0.05 18.20 -4.69
CA ASP A 11 0.12 16.77 -5.00
C ASP A 11 0.89 16.53 -6.31
N ALA A 12 0.71 17.43 -7.29
CA ALA A 12 1.40 17.37 -8.57
C ALA A 12 2.92 17.54 -8.43
N MET A 13 3.38 18.33 -7.45
CA MET A 13 4.81 18.49 -7.17
C MET A 13 5.51 17.17 -6.89
N PHE A 14 4.87 16.26 -6.15
CA PHE A 14 5.43 14.94 -5.88
C PHE A 14 5.56 14.10 -7.15
N VAL A 15 4.57 14.16 -8.05
CA VAL A 15 4.62 13.45 -9.33
C VAL A 15 5.72 14.01 -10.24
N TYR A 16 5.89 15.34 -10.28
CA TYR A 16 6.91 15.98 -11.13
C TYR A 16 8.34 15.87 -10.59
N SER A 17 8.49 15.79 -9.27
CA SER A 17 9.81 15.65 -8.64
C SER A 17 10.26 14.19 -8.54
N GLU A 18 9.38 13.23 -8.86
CA GLU A 18 9.73 11.82 -8.78
C GLU A 18 10.74 11.45 -9.86
N THR A 19 11.79 10.79 -9.45
CA THR A 19 12.76 10.13 -10.33
C THR A 19 12.97 8.70 -9.87
N ARG A 20 13.62 7.89 -10.70
CA ARG A 20 13.97 6.52 -10.34
C ARG A 20 14.86 6.47 -9.09
N GLU A 21 15.72 7.46 -8.90
CA GLU A 21 16.66 7.58 -7.79
C GLU A 21 16.04 8.24 -6.55
N ALA A 22 14.93 8.97 -6.74
CA ALA A 22 14.22 9.67 -5.68
C ALA A 22 12.69 9.46 -5.81
N PRO A 23 12.21 8.24 -5.53
CA PRO A 23 10.77 7.96 -5.56
C PRO A 23 10.04 8.75 -4.47
N GLN A 24 8.87 9.26 -4.81
CA GLN A 24 8.08 10.14 -3.95
C GLN A 24 6.97 9.37 -3.23
N HIS A 25 7.34 8.35 -2.46
CA HIS A 25 6.41 7.58 -1.66
C HIS A 25 6.83 7.55 -0.18
N VAL A 26 5.88 7.22 0.67
CA VAL A 26 6.09 6.99 2.10
C VAL A 26 5.77 5.55 2.44
N GLY A 27 6.45 5.02 3.46
CA GLY A 27 6.22 3.69 3.99
C GLY A 27 5.83 3.75 5.46
N THR A 28 4.88 2.90 5.84
CA THR A 28 4.50 2.67 7.24
C THR A 28 4.68 1.19 7.55
N LEU A 29 5.48 0.89 8.57
CA LEU A 29 5.69 -0.46 9.06
C LEU A 29 4.96 -0.65 10.40
N LEU A 30 4.10 -1.65 10.45
CA LEU A 30 3.42 -2.09 11.67
C LEU A 30 3.90 -3.51 11.98
N ARG A 31 4.37 -3.73 13.20
CA ARG A 31 4.77 -5.06 13.68
C ARG A 31 3.73 -5.57 14.66
N PHE A 32 3.40 -6.84 14.54
CA PHE A 32 2.43 -7.55 15.37
C PHE A 32 3.09 -8.79 15.98
N GLY A 33 2.79 -9.06 17.24
CA GLY A 33 3.19 -10.30 17.88
C GLY A 33 2.51 -11.53 17.27
N PRO A 34 2.91 -12.73 17.71
CA PRO A 34 2.27 -13.96 17.26
C PRO A 34 0.78 -13.96 17.62
N LEU A 35 -0.04 -14.53 16.74
CA LEU A 35 -1.46 -14.71 17.01
C LEU A 35 -1.63 -15.94 17.92
N PRO A 36 -2.16 -15.77 19.15
CA PRO A 36 -2.42 -16.91 20.02
C PRO A 36 -3.38 -17.88 19.34
N ASP A 37 -3.11 -19.18 19.49
CA ASP A 37 -3.97 -20.27 19.01
C ASP A 37 -4.29 -20.27 17.49
N ALA A 38 -3.60 -19.46 16.71
CA ALA A 38 -3.82 -19.43 15.26
C ALA A 38 -3.23 -20.67 14.59
N ALA A 39 -4.06 -21.36 13.81
CA ALA A 39 -3.58 -22.46 12.99
C ALA A 39 -2.54 -21.99 11.94
N PRO A 40 -1.60 -22.84 11.53
CA PRO A 40 -0.67 -22.51 10.45
C PRO A 40 -1.43 -22.04 9.19
N GLY A 41 -1.09 -20.86 8.69
CA GLY A 41 -1.74 -20.25 7.52
C GLY A 41 -2.99 -19.41 7.81
N HIS A 42 -3.42 -19.30 9.05
CA HIS A 42 -4.58 -18.48 9.43
C HIS A 42 -4.50 -17.06 8.88
N LEU A 43 -3.36 -16.40 9.05
CA LEU A 43 -3.16 -15.03 8.56
C LEU A 43 -3.31 -14.94 7.03
N ARG A 44 -2.83 -15.94 6.31
CA ARG A 44 -3.01 -16.04 4.84
C ARG A 44 -4.49 -16.11 4.49
N ASP A 45 -5.24 -16.93 5.22
CA ASP A 45 -6.66 -17.17 4.91
C ASP A 45 -7.51 -15.94 5.24
N VAL A 46 -7.20 -15.26 6.35
CA VAL A 46 -7.81 -13.97 6.71
C VAL A 46 -7.55 -12.90 5.63
N LEU A 47 -6.31 -12.79 5.16
CA LEU A 47 -5.99 -11.82 4.12
C LEU A 47 -6.65 -12.14 2.79
N ARG A 48 -6.70 -13.43 2.41
CA ARG A 48 -7.39 -13.84 1.20
C ARG A 48 -8.88 -13.51 1.28
N ALA A 49 -9.52 -13.81 2.40
CA ALA A 49 -10.91 -13.45 2.62
C ALA A 49 -11.13 -11.93 2.59
N ALA A 50 -10.25 -11.17 3.23
CA ALA A 50 -10.30 -9.72 3.21
C ALA A 50 -10.12 -9.16 1.78
N ALA A 51 -9.17 -9.68 1.01
CA ALA A 51 -8.94 -9.27 -0.37
C ALA A 51 -10.14 -9.55 -1.28
N GLN A 52 -10.82 -10.68 -1.08
CA GLN A 52 -12.01 -11.06 -1.86
C GLN A 52 -13.25 -10.21 -1.55
N THR A 53 -13.32 -9.65 -0.34
CA THR A 53 -14.48 -8.87 0.13
C THR A 53 -14.21 -7.38 0.17
N ALA A 54 -12.95 -6.95 -0.05
CA ALA A 54 -12.56 -5.54 0.04
C ALA A 54 -13.14 -4.73 -1.12
N GLU A 55 -14.02 -3.82 -0.80
CA GLU A 55 -14.38 -2.75 -1.72
C GLU A 55 -13.31 -1.65 -1.65
N VAL A 56 -12.55 -1.51 -2.73
CA VAL A 56 -11.50 -0.50 -2.81
C VAL A 56 -12.12 0.85 -3.18
N VAL A 57 -12.25 1.71 -2.18
CA VAL A 57 -12.88 3.02 -2.32
C VAL A 57 -11.86 4.16 -2.41
N PRO A 58 -12.22 5.36 -2.88
CA PRO A 58 -11.32 6.50 -2.89
C PRO A 58 -10.73 6.82 -1.49
N PRO A 59 -9.44 7.17 -1.42
CA PRO A 59 -8.51 7.44 -2.53
C PRO A 59 -7.84 6.20 -3.13
N TRP A 60 -7.99 5.02 -2.55
CA TRP A 60 -7.24 3.80 -2.84
C TRP A 60 -7.50 3.21 -4.24
N ASN A 61 -8.59 3.58 -4.88
CA ASN A 61 -8.93 3.20 -6.26
C ASN A 61 -8.62 4.31 -7.28
N ARG A 62 -7.77 5.29 -6.94
CA ARG A 62 -7.38 6.36 -7.88
C ARG A 62 -6.03 6.05 -8.50
N ARG A 63 -5.97 6.19 -9.82
CA ARG A 63 -4.71 6.14 -10.58
C ARG A 63 -4.52 7.42 -11.38
N LEU A 64 -3.29 7.69 -11.78
CA LEU A 64 -3.00 8.84 -12.62
C LEU A 64 -3.50 8.60 -14.05
N ALA A 65 -4.24 9.57 -14.59
CA ALA A 65 -4.45 9.65 -16.02
C ALA A 65 -3.20 10.22 -16.65
N THR A 66 -2.43 9.36 -17.34
CA THR A 66 -1.34 9.81 -18.18
C THR A 66 -1.94 10.09 -19.57
N PRO A 67 -2.03 11.36 -20.00
CA PRO A 67 -2.47 11.64 -21.36
C PRO A 67 -1.52 10.96 -22.34
N TRP A 68 -2.03 10.34 -23.40
CA TRP A 68 -1.24 9.68 -24.43
C TRP A 68 -0.21 10.62 -25.12
N PHE A 69 -0.43 11.94 -25.07
CA PHE A 69 0.54 12.94 -25.47
C PHE A 69 1.25 13.48 -24.21
N GLN A 70 2.40 12.98 -23.96
CA GLN A 70 3.27 13.28 -22.79
C GLN A 70 3.69 14.77 -22.64
N HIS A 71 3.11 15.68 -23.37
CA HIS A 71 3.47 17.09 -23.38
C HIS A 71 2.52 17.98 -22.55
N ASN A 72 1.47 17.40 -21.95
CA ASN A 72 0.57 18.15 -21.11
C ASN A 72 0.92 17.94 -19.64
N PRO A 73 1.37 18.97 -18.90
CA PRO A 73 1.76 18.85 -17.49
C PRO A 73 0.57 18.68 -16.54
N VAL A 74 -0.66 18.57 -17.02
CA VAL A 74 -1.85 18.44 -16.18
C VAL A 74 -2.18 16.99 -15.96
N HIS A 75 -1.61 16.39 -14.92
CA HIS A 75 -2.05 15.08 -14.43
C HIS A 75 -3.40 15.18 -13.76
N ALA A 76 -4.21 14.13 -13.88
CA ALA A 76 -5.50 14.03 -13.24
C ALA A 76 -5.66 12.64 -12.60
N TRP A 77 -6.40 12.59 -11.50
CA TRP A 77 -6.86 11.36 -10.92
C TRP A 77 -8.08 10.83 -11.69
N VAL A 78 -8.05 9.57 -12.01
CA VAL A 78 -9.22 8.82 -12.50
C VAL A 78 -9.51 7.66 -11.56
N THR A 79 -10.78 7.30 -11.44
CA THR A 79 -11.19 6.13 -10.68
C THR A 79 -10.88 4.88 -11.50
N ASP A 80 -10.27 3.90 -10.88
CA ASP A 80 -10.13 2.56 -11.38
C ASP A 80 -11.25 1.71 -10.77
N ASP A 81 -12.20 1.30 -11.60
CA ASP A 81 -13.35 0.52 -11.16
C ASP A 81 -13.04 -0.99 -11.05
N ALA A 82 -11.82 -1.39 -11.44
CA ALA A 82 -11.36 -2.79 -11.46
C ALA A 82 -9.96 -2.95 -10.84
N VAL A 83 -9.79 -2.43 -9.62
CA VAL A 83 -8.51 -2.54 -8.90
C VAL A 83 -8.16 -4.01 -8.67
N ASP A 84 -6.99 -4.40 -9.16
CA ASP A 84 -6.43 -5.73 -8.94
C ASP A 84 -5.84 -5.80 -7.51
N VAL A 85 -6.64 -6.30 -6.57
CA VAL A 85 -6.25 -6.37 -5.16
C VAL A 85 -5.04 -7.30 -4.96
N ASP A 86 -4.90 -8.38 -5.75
CA ASP A 86 -3.78 -9.31 -5.65
C ASP A 86 -2.46 -8.65 -6.11
N TYR A 87 -2.54 -7.66 -7.00
CA TYR A 87 -1.39 -6.83 -7.33
C TYR A 87 -0.96 -5.94 -6.16
N HIS A 88 -1.92 -5.38 -5.45
CA HIS A 88 -1.66 -4.39 -4.40
C HIS A 88 -1.35 -5.00 -3.03
N VAL A 89 -1.98 -6.14 -2.70
CA VAL A 89 -1.82 -6.82 -1.42
C VAL A 89 -0.95 -8.06 -1.61
N ARG A 90 0.29 -7.98 -1.15
CA ARG A 90 1.30 -9.00 -1.40
C ARG A 90 1.73 -9.69 -0.11
N ARG A 91 2.07 -10.97 -0.23
CA ARG A 91 2.73 -11.71 0.83
C ARG A 91 4.23 -11.81 0.56
N THR A 92 4.99 -11.62 1.62
CA THR A 92 6.44 -11.66 1.56
C THR A 92 6.95 -12.36 2.81
N ALA A 93 7.98 -13.18 2.70
CA ALA A 93 8.64 -13.78 3.84
C ALA A 93 9.99 -13.12 4.08
N VAL A 94 10.31 -12.88 5.35
CA VAL A 94 11.66 -12.45 5.73
C VAL A 94 12.62 -13.65 5.67
N ALA A 95 13.89 -13.39 5.35
CA ALA A 95 14.92 -14.43 5.36
C ALA A 95 15.18 -14.92 6.78
N ALA A 96 15.49 -16.22 6.94
CA ALA A 96 15.90 -16.74 8.23
C ALA A 96 17.19 -16.03 8.72
N PRO A 97 17.31 -15.70 10.02
CA PRO A 97 16.44 -16.13 11.14
C PRO A 97 15.16 -15.31 11.32
N GLY A 98 14.91 -14.23 10.57
CA GLY A 98 13.72 -13.41 10.68
C GLY A 98 13.82 -12.35 11.77
N ASP A 99 15.03 -11.99 12.15
CA ASP A 99 15.32 -10.94 13.12
C ASP A 99 15.03 -9.53 12.58
N GLU A 100 15.22 -8.52 13.42
CA GLU A 100 14.97 -7.13 13.04
C GLU A 100 15.89 -6.65 11.91
N ARG A 101 17.10 -7.17 11.83
CA ARG A 101 18.05 -6.85 10.77
C ARG A 101 17.54 -7.35 9.42
N GLU A 102 17.11 -8.61 9.35
CA GLU A 102 16.58 -9.19 8.11
C GLU A 102 15.26 -8.51 7.71
N LEU A 103 14.39 -8.19 8.68
CA LEU A 103 13.21 -7.39 8.44
C LEU A 103 13.57 -6.02 7.85
N GLY A 104 14.55 -5.31 8.45
CA GLY A 104 15.02 -4.02 7.96
C GLY A 104 15.58 -4.07 6.53
N VAL A 105 16.35 -5.12 6.20
CA VAL A 105 16.86 -5.35 4.83
C VAL A 105 15.71 -5.56 3.84
N LEU A 106 14.71 -6.36 4.20
CA LEU A 106 13.53 -6.59 3.36
C LEU A 106 12.76 -5.30 3.13
N ILE A 107 12.43 -4.56 4.20
CA ILE A 107 11.70 -3.31 4.11
C ILE A 107 12.45 -2.27 3.29
N GLY A 108 13.77 -2.16 3.48
CA GLY A 108 14.62 -1.28 2.68
C GLY A 108 14.53 -1.58 1.18
N ARG A 109 14.54 -2.86 0.78
CA ARG A 109 14.36 -3.28 -0.63
C ARG A 109 12.97 -2.94 -1.15
N LEU A 110 11.92 -3.23 -0.38
CA LEU A 110 10.54 -2.92 -0.75
C LEU A 110 10.35 -1.41 -0.89
N HIS A 111 10.93 -0.64 0.03
CA HIS A 111 10.85 0.82 0.01
C HIS A 111 11.62 1.42 -1.18
N ALA A 112 12.77 0.88 -1.53
CA ALA A 112 13.58 1.37 -2.66
C ALA A 112 12.93 1.13 -4.04
N SER A 113 11.98 0.20 -4.15
CA SER A 113 11.29 -0.08 -5.41
C SER A 113 10.26 1.01 -5.71
N PRO A 114 10.24 1.62 -6.90
CA PRO A 114 9.23 2.62 -7.26
C PRO A 114 7.83 1.99 -7.36
N LEU A 115 6.80 2.81 -7.17
CA LEU A 115 5.41 2.44 -7.41
C LEU A 115 5.06 2.59 -8.89
N ASP A 116 4.19 1.72 -9.41
CA ASP A 116 3.64 1.85 -10.75
C ASP A 116 2.51 2.90 -10.75
N LEU A 117 2.79 4.09 -11.28
CA LEU A 117 1.83 5.19 -11.33
C LEU A 117 0.70 4.98 -12.37
N THR A 118 0.78 3.96 -13.20
CA THR A 118 -0.31 3.58 -14.12
C THR A 118 -1.44 2.86 -13.41
N LYS A 119 -1.20 2.41 -12.18
CA LYS A 119 -2.14 1.77 -11.25
C LYS A 119 -2.40 2.69 -10.06
N PRO A 120 -3.36 2.39 -9.17
CA PRO A 120 -3.44 3.06 -7.88
C PRO A 120 -2.10 2.98 -7.15
N PRO A 121 -1.45 4.11 -6.81
CA PRO A 121 -0.05 4.09 -6.40
C PRO A 121 0.13 3.77 -4.92
N TRP A 122 -0.16 2.52 -4.56
CA TRP A 122 0.06 1.96 -3.23
C TRP A 122 0.31 0.46 -3.29
N GLU A 123 1.00 -0.07 -2.30
CA GLU A 123 1.24 -1.50 -2.08
C GLU A 123 1.19 -1.82 -0.60
N LEU A 124 0.56 -2.92 -0.23
CA LEU A 124 0.55 -3.47 1.11
C LEU A 124 1.26 -4.82 1.11
N HIS A 125 2.32 -4.94 1.89
CA HIS A 125 3.03 -6.20 2.07
C HIS A 125 2.73 -6.77 3.45
N LEU A 126 2.23 -7.99 3.48
CA LEU A 126 2.23 -8.81 4.67
C LEU A 126 3.56 -9.55 4.74
N VAL A 127 4.29 -9.34 5.81
CA VAL A 127 5.60 -9.93 6.06
C VAL A 127 5.46 -11.01 7.12
N GLU A 128 5.78 -12.24 6.74
CA GLU A 128 5.76 -13.43 7.60
C GLU A 128 7.18 -13.91 7.89
N GLY A 129 7.32 -14.81 8.86
CA GLY A 129 8.59 -15.47 9.18
C GLY A 129 9.47 -14.69 10.13
N LEU A 130 8.89 -13.82 10.99
CA LEU A 130 9.64 -13.20 12.06
C LEU A 130 10.05 -14.24 13.11
N GLU A 131 11.22 -14.05 13.72
CA GLU A 131 11.83 -15.00 14.68
C GLU A 131 10.97 -15.27 15.91
N ASP A 132 10.17 -14.27 16.33
CA ASP A 132 9.25 -14.35 17.46
C ASP A 132 7.90 -14.99 17.09
N GLY A 133 7.73 -15.47 15.85
CA GLY A 133 6.46 -16.01 15.34
C GLY A 133 5.41 -14.95 15.02
N GLY A 134 5.76 -13.67 15.15
CA GLY A 134 4.92 -12.54 14.75
C GLY A 134 4.87 -12.32 13.25
N PHE A 135 4.26 -11.23 12.86
CA PHE A 135 4.20 -10.76 11.47
C PHE A 135 4.29 -9.24 11.40
N ALA A 136 4.52 -8.73 10.21
CA ALA A 136 4.50 -7.28 9.99
C ALA A 136 3.64 -6.92 8.77
N MET A 137 3.15 -5.69 8.75
CA MET A 137 2.48 -5.09 7.61
C MET A 137 3.26 -3.86 7.18
N PHE A 138 3.66 -3.81 5.91
CA PHE A 138 4.33 -2.65 5.33
C PHE A 138 3.45 -2.06 4.25
N LEU A 139 2.92 -0.88 4.51
CA LEU A 139 2.14 -0.09 3.55
C LEU A 139 3.04 0.97 2.92
N LYS A 140 3.11 0.97 1.59
CA LYS A 140 3.81 1.97 0.79
C LYS A 140 2.80 2.72 -0.07
N VAL A 141 2.83 4.04 -0.04
CA VAL A 141 1.87 4.90 -0.72
C VAL A 141 2.57 6.11 -1.31
N HIS A 142 2.23 6.49 -2.53
CA HIS A 142 2.74 7.69 -3.15
C HIS A 142 2.20 8.96 -2.47
N HIS A 143 3.06 9.94 -2.23
CA HIS A 143 2.70 11.19 -1.56
C HIS A 143 1.56 11.97 -2.23
N ALA A 144 1.46 11.88 -3.56
CA ALA A 144 0.39 12.54 -4.30
C ALA A 144 -1.01 11.93 -4.01
N LEU A 145 -1.08 10.65 -3.58
CA LEU A 145 -2.37 9.99 -3.30
C LEU A 145 -2.91 10.38 -1.94
N VAL A 146 -2.06 10.43 -0.94
CA VAL A 146 -2.40 10.75 0.46
C VAL A 146 -1.29 11.59 1.08
N ASP A 147 -1.66 12.63 1.80
CA ASP A 147 -0.73 13.28 2.71
C ASP A 147 -0.53 12.43 3.98
N GLY A 148 0.58 12.64 4.68
CA GLY A 148 0.92 11.87 5.89
C GLY A 148 -0.17 11.94 6.98
N TYR A 149 -0.92 13.03 7.04
CA TYR A 149 -2.02 13.21 7.98
C TYR A 149 -3.25 12.36 7.59
N THR A 150 -3.56 12.30 6.31
CA THR A 150 -4.63 11.46 5.79
C THR A 150 -4.33 9.97 5.97
N LEU A 151 -3.05 9.57 5.83
CA LEU A 151 -2.64 8.18 6.02
C LEU A 151 -2.95 7.67 7.44
N THR A 152 -2.74 8.50 8.46
CA THR A 152 -3.00 8.13 9.86
C THR A 152 -4.49 8.06 10.20
N ARG A 153 -5.35 8.76 9.47
CA ARG A 153 -6.80 8.82 9.73
C ARG A 153 -7.63 7.85 8.90
N THR A 154 -7.15 7.49 7.71
CA THR A 154 -7.87 6.62 6.77
C THR A 154 -7.27 5.22 6.65
N GLY A 155 -6.34 4.88 7.53
CA GLY A 155 -5.81 3.52 7.65
C GLY A 155 -6.95 2.50 7.89
N PRO A 156 -6.73 1.22 7.61
CA PRO A 156 -7.76 0.17 7.65
C PRO A 156 -8.46 -0.03 9.00
N THR A 157 -8.08 0.75 10.02
CA THR A 157 -8.65 0.68 11.37
C THR A 157 -9.95 1.46 11.59
N SER A 158 -10.45 2.20 10.59
CA SER A 158 -11.61 3.07 10.83
C SER A 158 -12.98 2.37 10.82
N ARG A 159 -13.06 1.06 10.55
CA ARG A 159 -14.30 0.26 10.69
C ARG A 159 -13.99 -1.19 11.02
N CYS A 160 -13.33 -1.44 12.15
CA CYS A 160 -13.46 -2.76 12.76
C CYS A 160 -14.74 -2.74 13.60
N PRO A 161 -15.76 -3.56 13.33
CA PRO A 161 -16.90 -3.68 14.26
C PRO A 161 -16.36 -4.29 15.55
N THR A 162 -16.40 -3.50 16.62
CA THR A 162 -16.12 -3.95 17.98
C THR A 162 -17.25 -4.85 18.48
N THR A 163 -17.28 -6.09 18.02
CA THR A 163 -18.03 -7.15 18.68
C THR A 163 -17.34 -8.48 18.45
N TRP A 164 -16.32 -8.73 19.27
CA TRP A 164 -15.89 -10.09 19.56
C TRP A 164 -16.43 -10.40 20.98
N THR A 165 -17.58 -11.05 21.05
CA THR A 165 -18.04 -11.81 22.21
C THR A 165 -17.79 -13.27 21.96
#